data_6b7392e03fc0ebe282d1b381d5d5ea7b
#
_entry.id   6b7392e03fc0ebe282d1b381d5d5ea7b
#
_cell.length_a   1.000
_cell.length_b   1.000
_cell.length_c   1.000
_cell.angle_alpha   90.00
_cell.angle_beta   90.00
_cell.angle_gamma   90.00
#
_symmetry.space_group_name_H-M   'P 1'
#
loop_
_entity.id
_entity.type
_entity.pdbx_description
1 polymer ?
#
loop_
_entity_poly.entity_id
_entity_poly.type
_entity_poly.pdbx_seq_one_letter_code
_entity_poly.pdbx_strand_id
1 'polypeptide(L)'
;MITYNIHHVNGLYFELTGDEGKNREYDVSFVDMEAKVEGLFLPQQVTIYETKLKPGAWARLSRKFLSNISIFVKYQGRTVKQINLLDELKDKRVFVVFESKSLGDSIAWIPYCLEMQEVYKCKVIVSTFKNDLFESVYPELEFVGRGVVVHNIIAQVELGWFWDKEKEPTHPATVPLQQTASNILALPFKEIKPRIAFTPGERPVVNEYICISTKSTAQCKHWYYWPELINQLKSWGYRVIEMSQEADDYGAEKLEDTSLENVMNYLHHADMFIGLSSGISWLNWAVGKHTVMISNFTTEDHEFQENCTRITNKEVCNGCWNNPMFKFNKGDWNWCPENENTPRQFECHKSISVNDVAMVVKALVHT
;
A
#
# COMPACT_ATOMS: atom_id res chain seq x y z
N MET A 1 -27.63 -30.87 12.99
CA MET A 1 -26.94 -29.82 12.16
C MET A 1 -25.74 -29.33 12.95
N ILE A 2 -24.61 -29.06 12.29
CA ILE A 2 -23.42 -28.45 12.93
C ILE A 2 -23.63 -26.95 13.01
N THR A 3 -23.43 -26.36 14.20
CA THR A 3 -23.41 -24.93 14.44
C THR A 3 -22.01 -24.49 14.85
N TYR A 4 -21.62 -23.27 14.49
CA TYR A 4 -20.27 -22.76 14.68
C TYR A 4 -20.24 -21.24 14.83
N ASN A 5 -19.14 -20.72 15.40
CA ASN A 5 -18.73 -19.34 15.35
C ASN A 5 -17.43 -19.24 14.55
N ILE A 6 -17.33 -18.21 13.69
CA ILE A 6 -16.12 -17.92 12.94
C ILE A 6 -15.90 -16.40 12.93
N HIS A 7 -14.65 -15.97 13.10
CA HIS A 7 -14.25 -14.58 12.95
C HIS A 7 -12.74 -14.48 12.70
N HIS A 8 -12.30 -13.35 12.15
CA HIS A 8 -10.89 -13.03 11.93
C HIS A 8 -10.50 -11.75 12.69
N VAL A 9 -10.28 -11.86 13.99
CA VAL A 9 -9.77 -10.78 14.84
C VAL A 9 -8.50 -11.27 15.52
N ASN A 10 -7.35 -10.68 15.16
CA ASN A 10 -6.03 -11.20 15.51
C ASN A 10 -5.80 -12.67 15.08
N GLY A 11 -6.19 -12.99 13.85
CA GLY A 11 -6.16 -14.33 13.27
C GLY A 11 -7.52 -15.01 13.16
N LEU A 12 -7.56 -16.08 12.37
CA LEU A 12 -8.79 -16.84 12.12
C LEU A 12 -9.15 -17.70 13.35
N TYR A 13 -10.30 -17.44 13.92
CA TYR A 13 -10.91 -18.20 15.00
C TYR A 13 -12.08 -19.02 14.47
N PHE A 14 -12.16 -20.27 14.90
CA PHE A 14 -13.27 -21.16 14.63
C PHE A 14 -13.66 -21.93 15.90
N GLU A 15 -14.93 -21.92 16.25
CA GLU A 15 -15.50 -22.65 17.37
C GLU A 15 -16.65 -23.55 16.87
N LEU A 16 -16.64 -24.79 17.25
CA LEU A 16 -17.77 -25.71 17.08
C LEU A 16 -18.76 -25.50 18.23
N THR A 17 -19.91 -24.89 17.98
CA THR A 17 -20.86 -24.53 19.05
C THR A 17 -21.90 -25.58 19.33
N GLY A 18 -22.19 -26.50 18.39
CA GLY A 18 -23.16 -27.56 18.59
C GLY A 18 -23.25 -28.59 17.47
N ASP A 19 -23.87 -29.73 17.78
CA ASP A 19 -24.11 -30.85 16.88
C ASP A 19 -25.47 -31.53 17.12
N GLU A 20 -26.52 -30.76 17.42
CA GLU A 20 -27.87 -31.25 17.79
C GLU A 20 -27.85 -32.15 19.04
N GLY A 21 -27.02 -31.81 20.02
CA GLY A 21 -26.95 -32.52 21.31
C GLY A 21 -26.22 -33.86 21.30
N LYS A 22 -25.52 -34.21 20.20
CA LYS A 22 -24.83 -35.50 20.06
C LYS A 22 -23.45 -35.54 20.70
N ASN A 23 -22.87 -34.37 21.00
CA ASN A 23 -21.55 -34.20 21.66
C ASN A 23 -20.43 -35.06 21.05
N ARG A 24 -20.38 -35.13 19.73
CA ARG A 24 -19.39 -35.92 18.99
C ARG A 24 -18.06 -35.21 18.87
N GLU A 25 -17.01 -35.97 18.73
CA GLU A 25 -15.71 -35.44 18.33
C GLU A 25 -15.56 -35.45 16.82
N TYR A 26 -15.09 -34.34 16.26
CA TYR A 26 -14.94 -34.09 14.82
C TYR A 26 -13.48 -33.81 14.48
N ASP A 27 -13.01 -34.39 13.38
CA ASP A 27 -11.74 -33.99 12.76
C ASP A 27 -11.99 -32.68 12.03
N VAL A 28 -11.19 -31.65 12.33
CA VAL A 28 -11.29 -30.31 11.73
C VAL A 28 -9.99 -29.96 11.07
N SER A 29 -10.04 -29.70 9.77
CA SER A 29 -8.88 -29.29 8.99
C SER A 29 -9.08 -27.90 8.40
N PHE A 30 -8.05 -27.07 8.50
CA PHE A 30 -7.97 -25.74 7.90
C PHE A 30 -7.11 -25.86 6.65
N VAL A 31 -7.69 -25.55 5.50
CA VAL A 31 -7.06 -25.69 4.19
C VAL A 31 -6.95 -24.34 3.53
N ASP A 32 -5.73 -23.92 3.22
CA ASP A 32 -5.49 -22.77 2.35
C ASP A 32 -5.76 -23.23 0.92
N MET A 33 -6.79 -22.65 0.30
CA MET A 33 -7.28 -23.03 -1.03
C MET A 33 -6.42 -22.47 -2.15
N GLU A 34 -5.56 -21.50 -1.86
CA GLU A 34 -4.73 -20.77 -2.83
C GLU A 34 -3.29 -20.61 -2.34
N ALA A 35 -2.78 -21.57 -1.59
CA ALA A 35 -1.42 -21.54 -1.07
C ALA A 35 -0.39 -21.49 -2.22
N LYS A 36 0.55 -20.57 -2.14
CA LYS A 36 1.72 -20.52 -3.02
C LYS A 36 2.76 -21.51 -2.50
N VAL A 37 3.04 -22.54 -3.28
CA VAL A 37 4.05 -23.55 -2.96
C VAL A 37 5.28 -23.31 -3.83
N GLU A 38 6.45 -23.25 -3.19
CA GLU A 38 7.72 -23.03 -3.90
C GLU A 38 7.94 -24.09 -5.00
N GLY A 39 8.30 -23.63 -6.19
CA GLY A 39 8.49 -24.51 -7.37
C GLY A 39 7.21 -24.87 -8.12
N LEU A 40 6.03 -24.42 -7.71
CA LEU A 40 4.78 -24.63 -8.44
C LEU A 40 4.24 -23.30 -9.01
N PHE A 41 3.79 -23.35 -10.28
CA PHE A 41 3.26 -22.17 -10.96
C PHE A 41 1.81 -21.82 -10.58
N LEU A 42 1.04 -22.80 -10.13
CA LEU A 42 -0.36 -22.63 -9.77
C LEU A 42 -0.56 -22.76 -8.26
N PRO A 43 -1.49 -21.99 -7.67
CA PRO A 43 -1.89 -22.14 -6.28
C PRO A 43 -2.35 -23.57 -5.99
N GLN A 44 -2.05 -24.06 -4.80
CA GLN A 44 -2.39 -25.41 -4.35
C GLN A 44 -3.29 -25.36 -3.13
N GLN A 45 -4.08 -26.39 -2.94
CA GLN A 45 -4.80 -26.62 -1.68
C GLN A 45 -3.85 -27.28 -0.68
N VAL A 46 -3.54 -26.56 0.39
CA VAL A 46 -2.61 -27.04 1.42
C VAL A 46 -3.29 -27.04 2.79
N THR A 47 -3.32 -28.19 3.44
CA THR A 47 -3.76 -28.29 4.83
C THR A 47 -2.72 -27.61 5.73
N ILE A 48 -3.11 -26.52 6.38
CA ILE A 48 -2.22 -25.70 7.22
C ILE A 48 -2.35 -26.02 8.70
N TYR A 49 -3.48 -26.61 9.10
CA TYR A 49 -3.69 -27.03 10.50
C TYR A 49 -4.78 -28.11 10.58
N GLU A 50 -4.59 -29.07 11.47
CA GLU A 50 -5.59 -30.11 11.78
C GLU A 50 -5.74 -30.28 13.29
N THR A 51 -6.96 -30.53 13.72
CA THR A 51 -7.27 -30.76 15.14
C THR A 51 -8.57 -31.54 15.28
N LYS A 52 -8.87 -31.95 16.52
CA LYS A 52 -10.16 -32.54 16.89
C LYS A 52 -10.92 -31.59 17.79
N LEU A 53 -12.18 -31.35 17.46
CA LEU A 53 -13.06 -30.48 18.25
C LEU A 53 -14.34 -31.20 18.64
N LYS A 54 -14.79 -30.92 19.85
CA LYS A 54 -16.16 -31.19 20.34
C LYS A 54 -16.96 -29.90 20.44
N PRO A 55 -18.30 -29.97 20.52
CA PRO A 55 -19.10 -28.80 20.83
C PRO A 55 -18.57 -28.03 22.06
N GLY A 56 -18.39 -26.73 21.94
CA GLY A 56 -17.76 -25.85 22.92
C GLY A 56 -16.24 -25.73 22.82
N ALA A 57 -15.60 -26.46 21.91
CA ALA A 57 -14.14 -26.33 21.66
C ALA A 57 -13.85 -25.49 20.42
N TRP A 58 -12.67 -24.86 20.42
CA TRP A 58 -12.24 -23.94 19.37
C TRP A 58 -10.80 -24.17 18.93
N ALA A 59 -10.47 -23.64 17.76
CA ALA A 59 -9.13 -23.55 17.21
C ALA A 59 -8.86 -22.15 16.66
N ARG A 60 -7.59 -21.74 16.61
CA ARG A 60 -7.18 -20.42 16.11
C ARG A 60 -5.91 -20.51 15.29
N LEU A 61 -5.90 -19.87 14.12
CA LEU A 61 -4.72 -19.63 13.31
C LEU A 61 -4.24 -18.20 13.51
N SER A 62 -2.99 -18.01 13.91
CA SER A 62 -2.40 -16.67 14.12
C SER A 62 -1.90 -16.03 12.80
N ARG A 63 -2.72 -16.04 11.75
CA ARG A 63 -2.44 -15.41 10.45
C ARG A 63 -3.10 -14.03 10.42
N LYS A 64 -2.33 -12.99 10.07
CA LYS A 64 -2.85 -11.60 10.02
C LYS A 64 -3.56 -11.28 8.71
N PHE A 65 -3.08 -11.83 7.59
CA PHE A 65 -3.72 -11.63 6.30
C PHE A 65 -5.03 -12.40 6.24
N LEU A 66 -6.04 -11.81 5.65
CA LEU A 66 -7.16 -12.60 5.15
C LEU A 66 -6.62 -13.57 4.10
N SER A 67 -7.20 -14.74 4.06
CA SER A 67 -6.79 -15.78 3.11
C SER A 67 -7.99 -16.63 2.74
N ASN A 68 -7.96 -17.23 1.56
CA ASN A 68 -8.97 -18.15 1.09
C ASN A 68 -8.84 -19.50 1.85
N ILE A 69 -9.27 -19.49 3.12
CA ILE A 69 -9.21 -20.67 4.00
C ILE A 69 -10.57 -21.32 4.07
N SER A 70 -10.62 -22.62 3.70
CA SER A 70 -11.77 -23.49 3.94
C SER A 70 -11.53 -24.37 5.19
N ILE A 71 -12.53 -24.44 6.03
CA ILE A 71 -12.57 -25.28 7.21
C ILE A 71 -13.45 -26.50 6.91
N PHE A 72 -12.87 -27.69 6.96
CA PHE A 72 -13.58 -28.93 6.76
C PHE A 72 -13.81 -29.60 8.12
N VAL A 73 -15.08 -29.82 8.47
CA VAL A 73 -15.50 -30.57 9.66
C VAL A 73 -15.89 -31.96 9.20
N LYS A 74 -15.19 -32.98 9.68
CA LYS A 74 -15.39 -34.39 9.29
C LYS A 74 -15.82 -35.22 10.47
N TYR A 75 -16.71 -36.19 10.22
CA TYR A 75 -17.08 -37.23 11.19
C TYR A 75 -16.96 -38.60 10.53
N GLN A 76 -16.20 -39.49 11.15
CA GLN A 76 -15.90 -40.81 10.60
C GLN A 76 -15.41 -40.75 9.13
N GLY A 77 -14.48 -39.84 8.85
CA GLY A 77 -13.85 -39.67 7.55
C GLY A 77 -14.72 -38.93 6.48
N ARG A 78 -15.99 -38.61 6.78
CA ARG A 78 -16.88 -37.92 5.87
C ARG A 78 -16.99 -36.44 6.22
N THR A 79 -16.86 -35.54 5.24
CA THR A 79 -17.13 -34.11 5.43
C THR A 79 -18.61 -33.88 5.71
N VAL A 80 -18.90 -33.34 6.88
CA VAL A 80 -20.27 -33.03 7.34
C VAL A 80 -20.58 -31.53 7.26
N LYS A 81 -19.54 -30.68 7.22
CA LYS A 81 -19.65 -29.24 7.01
C LYS A 81 -18.37 -28.72 6.36
N GLN A 82 -18.52 -27.79 5.42
CA GLN A 82 -17.44 -26.97 4.88
C GLN A 82 -17.82 -25.50 5.04
N ILE A 83 -16.86 -24.69 5.47
CA ILE A 83 -17.04 -23.27 5.71
C ILE A 83 -15.84 -22.57 5.04
N ASN A 84 -16.06 -21.54 4.22
CA ASN A 84 -14.99 -20.70 3.70
C ASN A 84 -15.05 -19.34 4.40
N LEU A 85 -13.91 -18.86 4.91
CA LEU A 85 -13.83 -17.60 5.63
C LEU A 85 -14.31 -16.41 4.78
N LEU A 86 -13.93 -16.35 3.51
CA LEU A 86 -14.27 -15.22 2.64
C LEU A 86 -15.77 -15.17 2.31
N ASP A 87 -16.42 -16.35 2.18
CA ASP A 87 -17.87 -16.42 1.97
C ASP A 87 -18.68 -15.93 3.20
N GLU A 88 -18.13 -16.12 4.39
CA GLU A 88 -18.74 -15.68 5.65
C GLU A 88 -18.70 -14.16 5.86
N LEU A 89 -17.90 -13.42 5.06
CA LEU A 89 -17.85 -11.95 5.11
C LEU A 89 -19.12 -11.28 4.57
N LYS A 90 -19.87 -11.98 3.72
CA LYS A 90 -21.05 -11.42 3.05
C LYS A 90 -22.06 -10.87 4.07
N ASP A 91 -22.53 -9.64 3.83
CA ASP A 91 -23.47 -8.89 4.67
C ASP A 91 -22.96 -8.63 6.12
N LYS A 92 -21.69 -8.89 6.41
CA LYS A 92 -21.07 -8.66 7.71
C LYS A 92 -20.23 -7.38 7.72
N ARG A 93 -19.93 -6.91 8.94
CA ARG A 93 -19.05 -5.76 9.15
C ARG A 93 -17.60 -6.22 9.26
N VAL A 94 -16.71 -5.55 8.52
CA VAL A 94 -15.26 -5.76 8.55
C VAL A 94 -14.59 -4.44 8.91
N PHE A 95 -13.69 -4.47 9.89
CA PHE A 95 -12.93 -3.30 10.30
C PHE A 95 -11.52 -3.33 9.73
N VAL A 96 -11.17 -2.35 8.90
CA VAL A 96 -9.86 -2.19 8.28
C VAL A 96 -9.13 -1.03 8.94
N VAL A 97 -7.97 -1.31 9.54
CA VAL A 97 -7.17 -0.34 10.29
C VAL A 97 -5.84 -0.12 9.60
N PHE A 98 -5.50 1.12 9.31
CA PHE A 98 -4.21 1.47 8.72
C PHE A 98 -3.17 1.68 9.82
N GLU A 99 -2.10 0.89 9.81
CA GLU A 99 -1.01 1.00 10.78
C GLU A 99 0.07 2.01 10.37
N SER A 100 0.14 2.36 9.10
CA SER A 100 1.07 3.37 8.62
C SER A 100 0.52 4.79 8.74
N LYS A 101 1.37 5.72 9.20
CA LYS A 101 1.11 7.18 9.19
C LYS A 101 1.51 7.84 7.86
N SER A 102 2.17 7.10 6.97
CA SER A 102 2.66 7.60 5.69
C SER A 102 1.50 8.06 4.80
N LEU A 103 1.65 9.23 4.20
CA LEU A 103 0.68 9.75 3.23
C LEU A 103 0.58 8.83 2.01
N GLY A 104 1.72 8.37 1.47
CA GLY A 104 1.76 7.49 0.30
C GLY A 104 1.04 6.17 0.55
N ASP A 105 1.28 5.51 1.70
CA ASP A 105 0.63 4.26 2.06
C ASP A 105 -0.89 4.45 2.18
N SER A 106 -1.32 5.55 2.83
CA SER A 106 -2.75 5.85 3.00
C SER A 106 -3.45 6.03 1.65
N ILE A 107 -2.83 6.79 0.73
CA ILE A 107 -3.36 7.02 -0.62
C ILE A 107 -3.34 5.73 -1.46
N ALA A 108 -2.28 4.95 -1.36
CA ALA A 108 -2.12 3.71 -2.12
C ALA A 108 -3.14 2.62 -1.71
N TRP A 109 -3.47 2.53 -0.42
CA TRP A 109 -4.24 1.41 0.13
C TRP A 109 -5.74 1.66 0.25
N ILE A 110 -6.19 2.92 0.34
CA ILE A 110 -7.62 3.24 0.55
C ILE A 110 -8.55 2.66 -0.53
N PRO A 111 -8.21 2.59 -1.82
CA PRO A 111 -9.09 2.04 -2.84
C PRO A 111 -9.48 0.57 -2.58
N TYR A 112 -8.57 -0.18 -1.93
CA TYR A 112 -8.81 -1.61 -1.67
C TYR A 112 -9.83 -1.85 -0.55
N CYS A 113 -10.11 -0.85 0.29
CA CYS A 113 -11.22 -0.93 1.25
C CYS A 113 -12.57 -0.98 0.51
N LEU A 114 -12.73 -0.17 -0.53
CA LEU A 114 -13.94 -0.22 -1.37
C LEU A 114 -13.98 -1.50 -2.21
N GLU A 115 -12.86 -1.88 -2.82
CA GLU A 115 -12.76 -3.13 -3.60
C GLU A 115 -13.15 -4.36 -2.74
N MET A 116 -12.69 -4.39 -1.48
CA MET A 116 -13.08 -5.43 -0.52
C MET A 116 -14.59 -5.48 -0.29
N GLN A 117 -15.21 -4.31 -0.09
CA GLN A 117 -16.66 -4.22 0.10
C GLN A 117 -17.42 -4.73 -1.13
N GLU A 118 -16.92 -4.38 -2.33
CA GLU A 118 -17.55 -4.79 -3.60
C GLU A 118 -17.36 -6.28 -3.89
N VAL A 119 -16.17 -6.83 -3.66
CA VAL A 119 -15.89 -8.25 -3.94
C VAL A 119 -16.61 -9.17 -2.97
N TYR A 120 -16.48 -8.92 -1.65
CA TYR A 120 -17.05 -9.81 -0.64
C TYR A 120 -18.47 -9.45 -0.21
N LYS A 121 -19.04 -8.34 -0.75
CA LYS A 121 -20.38 -7.86 -0.38
C LYS A 121 -20.53 -7.64 1.14
N CYS A 122 -19.45 -7.24 1.79
CA CYS A 122 -19.41 -6.91 3.22
C CYS A 122 -19.62 -5.40 3.44
N LYS A 123 -19.69 -4.96 4.70
CA LYS A 123 -19.70 -3.55 5.09
C LYS A 123 -18.34 -3.21 5.69
N VAL A 124 -17.59 -2.36 5.03
CA VAL A 124 -16.23 -2.00 5.46
C VAL A 124 -16.25 -0.73 6.30
N ILE A 125 -15.65 -0.83 7.49
CA ILE A 125 -15.37 0.29 8.40
C ILE A 125 -13.87 0.55 8.32
N VAL A 126 -13.49 1.82 8.17
CA VAL A 126 -12.09 2.21 7.95
C VAL A 126 -11.60 3.15 9.05
N SER A 127 -10.38 2.95 9.51
CA SER A 127 -9.67 3.89 10.36
C SER A 127 -8.28 4.15 9.81
N THR A 128 -8.05 5.38 9.34
CA THR A 128 -6.73 5.84 8.87
C THR A 128 -6.19 6.97 9.74
N PHE A 129 -4.94 7.39 9.49
CA PHE A 129 -4.39 8.63 10.07
C PHE A 129 -4.78 9.88 9.26
N LYS A 130 -5.55 9.71 8.16
CA LYS A 130 -5.89 10.72 7.16
C LYS A 130 -7.34 10.59 6.69
N ASN A 131 -8.28 10.28 7.60
CA ASN A 131 -9.70 10.13 7.26
C ASN A 131 -10.26 11.35 6.51
N ASP A 132 -9.82 12.56 6.89
CA ASP A 132 -10.15 13.83 6.28
C ASP A 132 -9.91 13.89 4.77
N LEU A 133 -8.92 13.15 4.26
CA LEU A 133 -8.66 13.07 2.82
C LEU A 133 -9.62 12.13 2.06
N PHE A 134 -10.41 11.32 2.76
CA PHE A 134 -11.11 10.20 2.12
C PHE A 134 -12.61 10.13 2.42
N GLU A 135 -13.05 10.48 3.62
CA GLU A 135 -14.42 10.18 4.06
C GLU A 135 -15.51 10.84 3.20
N SER A 136 -15.26 12.03 2.68
CA SER A 136 -16.25 12.73 1.82
C SER A 136 -16.32 12.16 0.40
N VAL A 137 -15.28 11.46 -0.06
CA VAL A 137 -15.18 10.92 -1.43
C VAL A 137 -15.32 9.40 -1.52
N TYR A 138 -15.43 8.73 -0.36
CA TYR A 138 -15.80 7.31 -0.24
C TYR A 138 -17.05 7.16 0.63
N PRO A 139 -18.20 7.73 0.23
CA PRO A 139 -19.42 7.68 1.03
C PRO A 139 -19.97 6.24 1.20
N GLU A 140 -19.46 5.29 0.44
CA GLU A 140 -19.79 3.88 0.52
C GLU A 140 -19.16 3.20 1.76
N LEU A 141 -18.10 3.80 2.32
CA LEU A 141 -17.34 3.29 3.47
C LEU A 141 -17.76 4.03 4.75
N GLU A 142 -17.76 3.32 5.87
CA GLU A 142 -17.94 3.92 7.20
C GLU A 142 -16.56 4.30 7.77
N PHE A 143 -16.33 5.59 8.08
CA PHE A 143 -15.06 6.03 8.68
C PHE A 143 -15.19 6.23 10.18
N VAL A 144 -14.17 5.79 10.93
CA VAL A 144 -14.08 5.98 12.39
C VAL A 144 -12.71 6.52 12.78
N GLY A 145 -12.68 7.28 13.87
CA GLY A 145 -11.42 7.83 14.41
C GLY A 145 -10.45 6.74 14.88
N ARG A 146 -9.17 7.10 14.99
CA ARG A 146 -8.15 6.23 15.59
C ARG A 146 -8.47 5.90 17.05
N GLY A 147 -8.27 4.64 17.43
CA GLY A 147 -8.51 4.16 18.78
C GLY A 147 -9.97 3.86 19.13
N VAL A 148 -10.91 4.08 18.22
CA VAL A 148 -12.31 3.69 18.40
C VAL A 148 -12.43 2.17 18.37
N VAL A 149 -13.10 1.61 19.37
CA VAL A 149 -13.43 0.17 19.43
C VAL A 149 -14.68 -0.07 18.61
N VAL A 150 -14.56 -0.92 17.59
CA VAL A 150 -15.69 -1.30 16.73
C VAL A 150 -16.22 -2.67 17.15
N HIS A 151 -17.53 -2.74 17.41
CA HIS A 151 -18.20 -3.97 17.83
C HIS A 151 -18.98 -4.62 16.67
N ASN A 152 -19.38 -5.87 16.86
CA ASN A 152 -20.19 -6.65 15.90
C ASN A 152 -19.50 -6.74 14.52
N ILE A 153 -18.21 -7.05 14.51
CA ILE A 153 -17.42 -7.29 13.31
C ILE A 153 -17.08 -8.77 13.18
N ILE A 154 -17.06 -9.27 11.95
CA ILE A 154 -16.58 -10.62 11.66
C ILE A 154 -15.06 -10.65 11.45
N ALA A 155 -14.47 -9.55 10.99
CA ALA A 155 -13.05 -9.43 10.81
C ALA A 155 -12.54 -8.05 11.22
N GLN A 156 -11.32 -8.01 11.78
CA GLN A 156 -10.47 -6.83 11.88
C GLN A 156 -9.18 -7.12 11.15
N VAL A 157 -8.83 -6.28 10.20
CA VAL A 157 -7.66 -6.43 9.35
C VAL A 157 -6.78 -5.18 9.45
N GLU A 158 -5.50 -5.38 9.68
CA GLU A 158 -4.51 -4.31 9.75
C GLU A 158 -3.81 -4.17 8.39
N LEU A 159 -3.86 -3.00 7.76
CA LEU A 159 -3.01 -2.68 6.61
C LEU A 159 -1.71 -2.06 7.10
N GLY A 160 -0.58 -2.72 6.83
CA GLY A 160 0.71 -2.29 7.34
C GLY A 160 1.89 -3.07 6.77
N TRP A 161 3.08 -2.65 7.18
CA TRP A 161 4.36 -3.24 6.80
C TRP A 161 4.77 -4.34 7.79
N PHE A 162 4.07 -5.47 7.74
CA PHE A 162 4.39 -6.64 8.58
C PHE A 162 4.39 -7.91 7.72
N TRP A 163 5.21 -8.85 8.08
CA TRP A 163 5.31 -10.14 7.44
C TRP A 163 5.94 -11.17 8.37
N ASP A 164 5.35 -12.35 8.37
CA ASP A 164 5.87 -13.54 9.04
C ASP A 164 5.99 -14.65 7.99
N LYS A 165 7.21 -15.07 7.70
CA LYS A 165 7.50 -16.05 6.64
C LYS A 165 6.71 -17.34 6.75
N GLU A 166 6.41 -17.78 7.98
CA GLU A 166 5.69 -19.03 8.22
C GLU A 166 4.17 -18.89 8.10
N LYS A 167 3.66 -17.67 8.19
CA LYS A 167 2.22 -17.41 8.28
C LYS A 167 1.65 -16.66 7.08
N GLU A 168 2.43 -15.73 6.53
CA GLU A 168 1.92 -14.82 5.52
C GLU A 168 2.49 -15.15 4.14
N PRO A 169 1.66 -15.18 3.08
CA PRO A 169 2.05 -15.73 1.79
C PRO A 169 3.03 -14.86 0.99
N THR A 170 3.11 -13.57 1.30
CA THR A 170 3.87 -12.62 0.47
C THR A 170 4.56 -11.56 1.31
N HIS A 171 5.85 -11.36 1.07
CA HIS A 171 6.61 -10.29 1.69
C HIS A 171 6.22 -8.93 1.06
N PRO A 172 5.80 -7.91 1.83
CA PRO A 172 5.27 -6.66 1.28
C PRO A 172 6.29 -5.84 0.48
N ALA A 173 7.59 -6.00 0.72
CA ALA A 173 8.62 -5.33 -0.07
C ALA A 173 8.80 -5.92 -1.48
N THR A 174 8.35 -7.15 -1.74
CA THR A 174 8.53 -7.83 -3.05
C THR A 174 7.41 -7.58 -4.04
N VAL A 175 6.49 -6.70 -3.72
CA VAL A 175 5.31 -6.40 -4.55
C VAL A 175 5.08 -4.89 -4.63
N PRO A 176 4.33 -4.40 -5.62
CA PRO A 176 3.86 -3.03 -5.68
C PRO A 176 3.23 -2.57 -4.36
N LEU A 177 3.37 -1.28 -4.02
CA LEU A 177 2.83 -0.73 -2.78
C LEU A 177 1.32 -1.00 -2.64
N GLN A 178 0.57 -0.86 -3.70
CA GLN A 178 -0.86 -1.16 -3.71
C GLN A 178 -1.15 -2.65 -3.53
N GLN A 179 -0.31 -3.53 -4.07
CA GLN A 179 -0.48 -4.97 -3.93
C GLN A 179 -0.30 -5.45 -2.49
N THR A 180 0.40 -4.70 -1.65
CA THR A 180 0.44 -4.98 -0.20
C THR A 180 -0.97 -5.01 0.40
N ALA A 181 -1.82 -4.01 0.09
CA ALA A 181 -3.19 -3.99 0.57
C ALA A 181 -4.04 -5.13 -0.03
N SER A 182 -3.95 -5.37 -1.34
CA SER A 182 -4.72 -6.45 -1.97
C SER A 182 -4.35 -7.82 -1.39
N ASN A 183 -3.06 -8.09 -1.15
CA ASN A 183 -2.62 -9.34 -0.54
C ASN A 183 -3.15 -9.52 0.89
N ILE A 184 -3.10 -8.44 1.72
CA ILE A 184 -3.60 -8.48 3.10
C ILE A 184 -5.12 -8.73 3.14
N LEU A 185 -5.85 -8.17 2.19
CA LEU A 185 -7.30 -8.27 2.08
C LEU A 185 -7.79 -9.48 1.25
N ALA A 186 -6.89 -10.35 0.82
CA ALA A 186 -7.18 -11.50 -0.06
C ALA A 186 -7.87 -11.11 -1.37
N LEU A 187 -7.48 -9.99 -1.97
CA LEU A 187 -8.01 -9.48 -3.23
C LEU A 187 -7.05 -9.74 -4.38
N PRO A 188 -7.55 -9.94 -5.62
CA PRO A 188 -6.69 -9.90 -6.79
C PRO A 188 -6.09 -8.51 -6.96
N PHE A 189 -4.82 -8.46 -7.37
CA PHE A 189 -4.16 -7.18 -7.61
C PHE A 189 -4.57 -6.57 -8.94
N LYS A 190 -4.92 -5.31 -8.91
CA LYS A 190 -5.01 -4.38 -10.04
C LYS A 190 -4.65 -3.00 -9.54
N GLU A 191 -3.98 -2.18 -10.35
CA GLU A 191 -3.77 -0.77 -9.99
C GLU A 191 -5.11 -0.04 -9.92
N ILE A 192 -5.37 0.67 -8.83
CA ILE A 192 -6.61 1.43 -8.63
C ILE A 192 -6.24 2.87 -8.26
N LYS A 193 -6.66 3.81 -9.09
CA LYS A 193 -6.48 5.23 -8.79
C LYS A 193 -7.34 5.64 -7.60
N PRO A 194 -6.75 6.24 -6.54
CA PRO A 194 -7.50 6.67 -5.37
C PRO A 194 -8.39 7.89 -5.67
N ARG A 195 -9.52 7.98 -4.99
CA ARG A 195 -10.28 9.23 -4.85
C ARG A 195 -9.70 10.00 -3.67
N ILE A 196 -9.66 11.33 -3.77
CA ILE A 196 -9.16 12.21 -2.71
C ILE A 196 -10.09 13.40 -2.53
N ALA A 197 -10.32 13.80 -1.28
CA ALA A 197 -11.16 14.95 -0.93
C ALA A 197 -10.44 16.23 -1.32
N PHE A 198 -10.69 16.69 -2.54
CA PHE A 198 -10.09 17.89 -3.09
C PHE A 198 -11.04 18.55 -4.09
N THR A 199 -11.23 19.86 -3.93
CA THR A 199 -11.91 20.71 -4.91
C THR A 199 -10.90 21.77 -5.35
N PRO A 200 -10.56 21.85 -6.65
CA PRO A 200 -9.64 22.85 -7.14
C PRO A 200 -10.12 24.26 -6.82
N GLY A 201 -9.26 25.06 -6.22
CA GLY A 201 -9.42 26.51 -6.07
C GLY A 201 -8.98 27.27 -7.31
N GLU A 202 -8.81 28.58 -7.18
CA GLU A 202 -8.21 29.40 -8.23
C GLU A 202 -6.76 28.99 -8.48
N ARG A 203 -6.29 29.17 -9.73
CA ARG A 203 -4.89 28.94 -10.09
C ARG A 203 -3.98 29.82 -9.24
N PRO A 204 -3.10 29.24 -8.42
CA PRO A 204 -2.33 30.03 -7.43
C PRO A 204 -1.22 30.87 -8.06
N VAL A 205 -0.83 30.55 -9.30
CA VAL A 205 0.26 31.22 -10.04
C VAL A 205 -0.18 31.52 -11.44
N VAL A 206 -0.07 32.78 -11.85
CA VAL A 206 -0.51 33.25 -13.18
C VAL A 206 0.37 32.69 -14.30
N ASN A 207 1.68 32.59 -14.07
CA ASN A 207 2.64 32.10 -15.06
C ASN A 207 2.69 30.58 -15.09
N GLU A 208 3.32 30.01 -16.11
CA GLU A 208 3.65 28.58 -16.19
C GLU A 208 4.60 28.20 -15.05
N TYR A 209 4.31 27.09 -14.39
CA TYR A 209 5.12 26.62 -13.28
C TYR A 209 5.18 25.10 -13.15
N ILE A 210 6.30 24.65 -12.63
CA ILE A 210 6.57 23.23 -12.34
C ILE A 210 6.65 23.05 -10.84
N CYS A 211 5.87 22.09 -10.32
CA CYS A 211 6.00 21.65 -8.94
C CYS A 211 7.11 20.60 -8.83
N ILE A 212 7.92 20.71 -7.78
CA ILE A 212 8.93 19.71 -7.46
C ILE A 212 8.76 19.21 -6.03
N SER A 213 9.25 17.98 -5.75
CA SER A 213 9.34 17.44 -4.39
C SER A 213 10.70 16.78 -4.20
N THR A 214 11.59 17.51 -3.52
CA THR A 214 13.02 17.17 -3.42
C THR A 214 13.35 16.33 -2.19
N LYS A 215 12.41 16.19 -1.23
CA LYS A 215 12.63 15.52 0.05
C LYS A 215 11.98 14.14 0.13
N SER A 216 12.64 13.24 0.80
CA SER A 216 12.12 11.92 1.16
C SER A 216 12.74 11.44 2.48
N THR A 217 12.31 10.29 2.98
CA THR A 217 12.60 9.79 4.34
C THR A 217 14.01 9.23 4.53
N ALA A 218 14.78 9.01 3.47
CA ALA A 218 16.13 8.45 3.54
C ALA A 218 17.01 9.04 2.44
N GLN A 219 18.31 9.16 2.69
CA GLN A 219 19.26 9.74 1.73
C GLN A 219 19.36 8.94 0.43
N CYS A 220 19.20 7.62 0.47
CA CYS A 220 19.17 6.76 -0.72
C CYS A 220 18.00 7.05 -1.68
N LYS A 221 17.05 7.87 -1.29
CA LYS A 221 15.98 8.37 -2.15
C LYS A 221 16.26 9.75 -2.75
N HIS A 222 17.25 10.46 -2.23
CA HIS A 222 17.53 11.83 -2.64
C HIS A 222 18.31 11.87 -3.94
N TRP A 223 17.86 12.73 -4.84
CA TRP A 223 18.61 13.06 -6.04
C TRP A 223 19.48 14.30 -5.79
N TYR A 224 20.68 14.33 -6.34
CA TYR A 224 21.70 15.31 -5.94
C TYR A 224 21.72 16.60 -6.77
N TYR A 225 21.11 16.57 -7.96
CA TYR A 225 21.27 17.65 -8.96
C TYR A 225 20.03 18.55 -9.06
N TRP A 226 19.31 18.72 -7.95
CA TRP A 226 18.16 19.63 -7.90
C TRP A 226 18.52 21.07 -8.22
N PRO A 227 19.65 21.68 -7.71
CA PRO A 227 20.00 23.06 -8.04
C PRO A 227 20.19 23.28 -9.53
N GLU A 228 20.86 22.36 -10.22
CA GLU A 228 21.12 22.47 -11.65
C GLU A 228 19.84 22.32 -12.47
N LEU A 229 18.98 21.36 -12.12
CA LEU A 229 17.69 21.19 -12.77
C LEU A 229 16.78 22.42 -12.59
N ILE A 230 16.69 22.96 -11.37
CA ILE A 230 15.89 24.15 -11.06
C ILE A 230 16.36 25.34 -11.89
N ASN A 231 17.67 25.57 -11.99
CA ASN A 231 18.24 26.64 -12.82
C ASN A 231 17.90 26.44 -14.30
N GLN A 232 17.95 25.19 -14.78
CA GLN A 232 17.61 24.87 -16.16
C GLN A 232 16.12 25.11 -16.45
N LEU A 233 15.20 24.68 -15.57
CA LEU A 233 13.77 24.91 -15.70
C LEU A 233 13.43 26.41 -15.70
N LYS A 234 14.08 27.18 -14.82
CA LYS A 234 13.96 28.64 -14.78
C LYS A 234 14.46 29.30 -16.08
N SER A 235 15.55 28.79 -16.66
CA SER A 235 16.06 29.29 -17.95
C SER A 235 15.08 29.04 -19.11
N TRP A 236 14.16 28.08 -18.97
CA TRP A 236 13.09 27.83 -19.93
C TRP A 236 11.84 28.69 -19.69
N GLY A 237 11.82 29.55 -18.65
CA GLY A 237 10.74 30.43 -18.33
C GLY A 237 9.78 29.94 -17.25
N TYR A 238 9.98 28.76 -16.71
CA TYR A 238 9.11 28.23 -15.65
C TYR A 238 9.45 28.83 -14.28
N ARG A 239 8.43 29.10 -13.49
CA ARG A 239 8.59 29.17 -12.05
C ARG A 239 8.70 27.75 -11.51
N VAL A 240 9.57 27.53 -10.51
CA VAL A 240 9.77 26.21 -9.90
C VAL A 240 9.41 26.29 -8.43
N ILE A 241 8.43 25.48 -8.01
CA ILE A 241 7.83 25.55 -6.68
C ILE A 241 8.02 24.21 -5.96
N GLU A 242 8.60 24.29 -4.76
CA GLU A 242 8.86 23.13 -3.90
C GLU A 242 7.63 22.78 -3.06
N MET A 243 7.21 21.52 -3.15
CA MET A 243 6.05 20.98 -2.42
C MET A 243 6.42 20.35 -1.07
N SER A 244 7.69 20.06 -0.82
CA SER A 244 8.13 19.43 0.42
C SER A 244 8.32 20.45 1.52
N GLN A 245 7.68 20.23 2.67
CA GLN A 245 7.71 21.14 3.82
C GLN A 245 9.12 21.37 4.38
N GLU A 246 9.94 20.30 4.42
CA GLU A 246 11.28 20.30 5.02
C GLU A 246 12.40 20.31 3.96
N ALA A 247 12.13 20.83 2.76
CA ALA A 247 13.11 20.85 1.68
C ALA A 247 14.30 21.76 1.99
N ASP A 248 15.48 21.33 1.53
CA ASP A 248 16.66 22.17 1.50
C ASP A 248 16.45 23.37 0.55
N ASP A 249 17.27 24.40 0.69
CA ASP A 249 17.20 25.56 -0.22
C ASP A 249 18.04 25.28 -1.47
N TYR A 250 17.37 24.77 -2.50
CA TYR A 250 17.95 24.55 -3.83
C TYR A 250 17.60 25.67 -4.82
N GLY A 251 17.00 26.77 -4.34
CA GLY A 251 16.63 27.91 -5.15
C GLY A 251 15.24 27.82 -5.76
N ALA A 252 14.41 26.83 -5.45
CA ALA A 252 13.00 26.81 -5.78
C ALA A 252 12.19 27.75 -4.86
N GLU A 253 11.04 28.19 -5.31
CA GLU A 253 10.11 28.93 -4.45
C GLU A 253 9.46 27.97 -3.45
N LYS A 254 9.36 28.35 -2.19
CA LYS A 254 8.74 27.55 -1.14
C LYS A 254 7.32 28.02 -0.88
N LEU A 255 6.44 27.09 -0.55
CA LEU A 255 5.08 27.42 -0.11
C LEU A 255 5.11 28.00 1.31
N GLU A 256 4.35 29.06 1.54
CA GLU A 256 4.07 29.61 2.87
C GLU A 256 3.07 28.71 3.62
N ASP A 257 2.00 28.32 2.92
CA ASP A 257 1.02 27.35 3.42
C ASP A 257 1.32 25.96 2.84
N THR A 258 1.72 25.06 3.70
CA THR A 258 2.04 23.65 3.39
C THR A 258 0.92 22.68 3.76
N SER A 259 -0.30 23.18 3.98
CA SER A 259 -1.48 22.33 4.13
C SER A 259 -1.67 21.43 2.90
N LEU A 260 -2.18 20.24 3.09
CA LEU A 260 -2.38 19.30 1.97
C LEU A 260 -3.37 19.88 0.93
N GLU A 261 -4.36 20.66 1.36
CA GLU A 261 -5.30 21.32 0.47
C GLU A 261 -4.59 22.31 -0.47
N ASN A 262 -3.73 23.15 0.08
CA ASN A 262 -2.94 24.11 -0.72
C ASN A 262 -1.93 23.38 -1.62
N VAL A 263 -1.24 22.37 -1.11
CA VAL A 263 -0.33 21.54 -1.92
C VAL A 263 -1.08 20.89 -3.09
N MET A 264 -2.26 20.31 -2.86
CA MET A 264 -3.09 19.73 -3.92
C MET A 264 -3.53 20.78 -4.95
N ASN A 265 -3.84 22.01 -4.50
CA ASN A 265 -4.20 23.10 -5.42
C ASN A 265 -3.04 23.51 -6.34
N TYR A 266 -1.82 23.61 -5.80
CA TYR A 266 -0.62 23.83 -6.60
C TYR A 266 -0.35 22.69 -7.58
N LEU A 267 -0.40 21.44 -7.11
CA LEU A 267 -0.21 20.26 -7.96
C LEU A 267 -1.25 20.20 -9.09
N HIS A 268 -2.52 20.49 -8.79
CA HIS A 268 -3.61 20.44 -9.77
C HIS A 268 -3.39 21.43 -10.92
N HIS A 269 -2.92 22.63 -10.63
CA HIS A 269 -2.74 23.68 -11.61
C HIS A 269 -1.34 23.73 -12.24
N ALA A 270 -0.39 22.93 -11.72
CA ALA A 270 0.96 22.85 -12.28
C ALA A 270 0.96 22.31 -13.72
N ASP A 271 1.88 22.79 -14.52
CA ASP A 271 2.09 22.30 -15.87
C ASP A 271 2.79 20.92 -15.82
N MET A 272 3.59 20.70 -14.78
CA MET A 272 4.26 19.40 -14.51
C MET A 272 4.59 19.23 -13.03
N PHE A 273 4.74 17.99 -12.61
CA PHE A 273 5.31 17.62 -11.32
C PHE A 273 6.53 16.70 -11.50
N ILE A 274 7.63 17.02 -10.82
CA ILE A 274 8.84 16.22 -10.78
C ILE A 274 9.15 15.87 -9.32
N GLY A 275 9.26 14.59 -9.00
CA GLY A 275 9.46 14.17 -7.63
C GLY A 275 10.24 12.85 -7.48
N LEU A 276 10.33 12.44 -6.22
CA LEU A 276 10.95 11.19 -5.81
C LEU A 276 9.87 10.14 -5.49
N SER A 277 10.26 8.89 -5.20
CA SER A 277 9.38 7.89 -4.56
C SER A 277 8.95 8.39 -3.17
N SER A 278 7.87 9.13 -3.10
CA SER A 278 7.40 9.84 -1.89
C SER A 278 5.88 10.00 -1.84
N GLY A 279 5.36 10.39 -0.66
CA GLY A 279 3.92 10.64 -0.48
C GLY A 279 3.36 11.75 -1.37
N ILE A 280 4.17 12.76 -1.73
CA ILE A 280 3.74 13.85 -2.62
C ILE A 280 3.54 13.35 -4.05
N SER A 281 4.35 12.40 -4.52
CA SER A 281 4.14 11.76 -5.83
C SER A 281 2.81 10.99 -5.89
N TRP A 282 2.45 10.29 -4.82
CA TRP A 282 1.14 9.64 -4.67
C TRP A 282 0.00 10.65 -4.63
N LEU A 283 0.21 11.79 -3.95
CA LEU A 283 -0.77 12.87 -3.89
C LEU A 283 -0.99 13.50 -5.27
N ASN A 284 0.09 13.74 -6.03
CA ASN A 284 0.04 14.26 -7.39
C ASN A 284 -0.75 13.34 -8.32
N TRP A 285 -0.50 12.03 -8.23
CA TRP A 285 -1.28 11.04 -8.99
C TRP A 285 -2.76 11.04 -8.60
N ALA A 286 -3.06 11.14 -7.29
CA ALA A 286 -4.44 11.19 -6.79
C ALA A 286 -5.21 12.40 -7.31
N VAL A 287 -4.60 13.58 -7.40
CA VAL A 287 -5.22 14.77 -8.01
C VAL A 287 -5.28 14.72 -9.54
N GLY A 288 -4.77 13.67 -10.16
CA GLY A 288 -4.94 13.40 -11.60
C GLY A 288 -3.85 13.95 -12.50
N LYS A 289 -2.69 14.30 -11.96
CA LYS A 289 -1.60 14.90 -12.73
C LYS A 289 -0.50 13.89 -13.05
N HIS A 290 0.18 14.13 -14.17
CA HIS A 290 1.34 13.33 -14.57
C HIS A 290 2.51 13.54 -13.62
N THR A 291 3.21 12.45 -13.28
CA THR A 291 4.38 12.46 -12.41
C THR A 291 5.64 12.09 -13.21
N VAL A 292 6.64 12.96 -13.21
CA VAL A 292 8.02 12.58 -13.55
C VAL A 292 8.70 12.14 -12.26
N MET A 293 8.99 10.84 -12.14
CA MET A 293 9.53 10.25 -10.92
C MET A 293 10.98 9.84 -11.07
N ILE A 294 11.88 10.47 -10.32
CA ILE A 294 13.29 10.09 -10.24
C ILE A 294 13.43 9.05 -9.13
N SER A 295 13.69 7.80 -9.47
CA SER A 295 13.81 6.73 -8.46
C SER A 295 14.57 5.51 -8.95
N ASN A 296 15.57 5.12 -8.14
CA ASN A 296 16.25 3.84 -8.21
C ASN A 296 16.14 3.04 -6.90
N PHE A 297 15.57 3.62 -5.85
CA PHE A 297 15.41 2.98 -4.54
C PHE A 297 14.39 1.85 -4.56
N THR A 298 13.31 2.04 -5.29
CA THR A 298 12.25 1.05 -5.54
C THR A 298 12.35 0.49 -6.96
N THR A 299 11.81 -0.71 -7.19
CA THR A 299 11.61 -1.25 -8.54
C THR A 299 10.57 -0.43 -9.30
N GLU A 300 10.57 -0.56 -10.63
CA GLU A 300 9.70 0.26 -11.49
C GLU A 300 8.20 0.05 -11.23
N ASP A 301 7.83 -1.13 -10.81
CA ASP A 301 6.45 -1.53 -10.52
C ASP A 301 5.97 -1.21 -9.10
N HIS A 302 6.86 -0.65 -8.25
CA HIS A 302 6.52 -0.43 -6.84
C HIS A 302 5.47 0.67 -6.64
N GLU A 303 5.59 1.79 -7.33
CA GLU A 303 4.59 2.85 -7.33
C GLU A 303 3.61 2.68 -8.51
N PHE A 304 2.65 3.59 -8.60
CA PHE A 304 1.67 3.65 -9.69
C PHE A 304 2.34 3.78 -11.07
N GLN A 305 1.71 3.19 -12.10
CA GLN A 305 2.19 3.18 -13.47
C GLN A 305 1.42 4.19 -14.34
N GLU A 306 0.11 4.31 -14.11
CA GLU A 306 -0.73 5.26 -14.84
C GLU A 306 -0.27 6.70 -14.56
N ASN A 307 -0.14 7.51 -15.63
CA ASN A 307 0.31 8.90 -15.55
C ASN A 307 1.66 9.09 -14.82
N CYS A 308 2.60 8.15 -15.01
CA CYS A 308 3.94 8.21 -14.44
C CYS A 308 5.01 7.97 -15.50
N THR A 309 5.97 8.88 -15.60
CA THR A 309 7.23 8.64 -16.33
C THR A 309 8.34 8.51 -15.31
N ARG A 310 8.86 7.30 -15.15
CA ARG A 310 9.94 7.01 -14.21
C ARG A 310 11.29 7.14 -14.88
N ILE A 311 12.23 7.80 -14.21
CA ILE A 311 13.62 7.92 -14.60
C ILE A 311 14.46 7.04 -13.69
N THR A 312 15.03 6.01 -14.25
CA THR A 312 15.81 4.96 -13.58
C THR A 312 17.07 4.64 -14.39
N ASN A 313 18.20 4.44 -13.71
CA ASN A 313 19.39 3.87 -14.35
C ASN A 313 19.55 2.40 -13.93
N LYS A 314 19.37 1.48 -14.87
CA LYS A 314 19.50 0.02 -14.65
C LYS A 314 20.91 -0.52 -14.76
N GLU A 315 21.88 0.31 -15.16
CA GLU A 315 23.29 -0.09 -15.29
C GLU A 315 24.02 -0.09 -13.94
N VAL A 316 23.39 0.46 -12.90
CA VAL A 316 23.91 0.50 -11.53
C VAL A 316 22.96 -0.23 -10.59
N CYS A 317 23.37 -0.45 -9.32
CA CYS A 317 22.49 -1.05 -8.32
C CYS A 317 21.20 -0.25 -8.14
N ASN A 318 20.07 -0.93 -8.01
CA ASN A 318 18.76 -0.31 -7.81
C ASN A 318 17.79 -1.28 -7.10
N GLY A 319 16.59 -0.81 -6.72
CA GLY A 319 15.55 -1.66 -6.13
C GLY A 319 15.87 -2.20 -4.74
N CYS A 320 16.75 -1.55 -3.97
CA CYS A 320 17.15 -2.02 -2.64
C CYS A 320 15.96 -2.22 -1.69
N TRP A 321 14.93 -1.37 -1.78
CA TRP A 321 13.70 -1.52 -1.01
C TRP A 321 12.97 -2.83 -1.30
N ASN A 322 12.90 -3.22 -2.57
CA ASN A 322 12.16 -4.39 -3.02
C ASN A 322 12.98 -5.70 -2.92
N ASN A 323 14.23 -5.61 -2.47
CA ASN A 323 15.06 -6.79 -2.21
C ASN A 323 14.82 -7.30 -0.78
N PRO A 324 14.17 -8.47 -0.58
CA PRO A 324 13.84 -9.01 0.74
C PRO A 324 15.07 -9.44 1.55
N MET A 325 16.24 -9.51 0.91
CA MET A 325 17.51 -9.78 1.59
C MET A 325 18.03 -8.57 2.38
N PHE A 326 17.57 -7.37 2.04
CA PHE A 326 17.95 -6.13 2.72
C PHE A 326 16.85 -5.70 3.68
N LYS A 327 17.20 -5.57 4.97
CA LYS A 327 16.28 -5.03 5.97
C LYS A 327 16.43 -3.52 6.02
N PHE A 328 15.41 -2.79 5.60
CA PHE A 328 15.41 -1.33 5.67
C PHE A 328 15.49 -0.84 7.13
N ASN A 329 16.50 -0.02 7.42
CA ASN A 329 16.68 0.64 8.71
C ASN A 329 16.22 2.10 8.63
N LYS A 330 15.03 2.39 9.16
CA LYS A 330 14.47 3.75 9.19
C LYS A 330 15.29 4.73 10.04
N GLY A 331 16.09 4.24 10.98
CA GLY A 331 16.96 5.06 11.84
C GLY A 331 18.29 5.43 11.18
N ASP A 332 18.64 4.77 10.09
CA ASP A 332 19.86 5.03 9.35
C ASP A 332 19.56 5.92 8.13
N TRP A 333 19.86 7.21 8.27
CA TRP A 333 19.75 8.17 7.17
C TRP A 333 20.60 7.78 5.96
N ASN A 334 21.78 7.17 6.20
CA ASN A 334 22.75 6.79 5.18
C ASN A 334 22.56 5.37 4.64
N TRP A 335 21.45 4.73 4.92
CA TRP A 335 21.17 3.36 4.51
C TRP A 335 21.42 3.13 3.00
N CYS A 336 22.45 2.35 2.70
CA CYS A 336 22.82 1.93 1.35
C CYS A 336 23.37 0.51 1.43
N PRO A 337 22.53 -0.52 1.51
CA PRO A 337 22.93 -1.87 1.91
C PRO A 337 23.93 -2.52 0.95
N GLU A 338 23.89 -2.16 -0.34
CA GLU A 338 24.76 -2.71 -1.37
C GLU A 338 26.17 -2.08 -1.35
N ASN A 339 26.27 -0.76 -1.15
CA ASN A 339 27.48 0.01 -1.37
C ASN A 339 27.85 0.95 -0.20
N GLU A 340 27.37 0.64 1.02
CA GLU A 340 27.67 1.44 2.21
C GLU A 340 29.19 1.58 2.43
N ASN A 341 29.61 2.80 2.76
CA ASN A 341 31.03 3.14 3.02
C ASN A 341 31.98 2.86 1.85
N THR A 342 31.47 2.78 0.62
CA THR A 342 32.31 2.67 -0.59
C THR A 342 32.18 3.92 -1.47
N PRO A 343 33.07 4.14 -2.45
CA PRO A 343 32.93 5.23 -3.42
C PRO A 343 31.61 5.13 -4.26
N ARG A 344 30.99 3.96 -4.32
CA ARG A 344 29.72 3.71 -5.03
C ARG A 344 28.49 4.01 -4.19
N GLN A 345 28.63 4.43 -2.93
CA GLN A 345 27.49 4.72 -2.07
C GLN A 345 26.53 5.73 -2.72
N PHE A 346 25.26 5.38 -2.82
CA PHE A 346 24.20 6.13 -3.49
C PHE A 346 24.43 6.36 -5.00
N GLU A 347 25.25 5.53 -5.66
CA GLU A 347 25.48 5.64 -7.10
C GLU A 347 24.18 5.60 -7.92
N CYS A 348 23.17 4.88 -7.44
CA CYS A 348 21.87 4.77 -8.09
C CYS A 348 21.25 6.15 -8.43
N HIS A 349 21.25 7.09 -7.48
CA HIS A 349 20.74 8.45 -7.72
C HIS A 349 21.81 9.40 -8.29
N LYS A 350 23.07 9.18 -7.99
CA LYS A 350 24.18 9.97 -8.58
C LYS A 350 24.35 9.72 -10.08
N SER A 351 23.93 8.55 -10.57
CA SER A 351 24.06 8.17 -11.99
C SER A 351 22.94 8.72 -12.89
N ILE A 352 21.87 9.28 -12.33
CA ILE A 352 20.82 9.95 -13.10
C ILE A 352 21.25 11.42 -13.28
N SER A 353 21.59 11.81 -14.50
CA SER A 353 22.06 13.17 -14.78
C SER A 353 20.89 14.18 -14.91
N VAL A 354 21.21 15.46 -14.81
CA VAL A 354 20.26 16.55 -15.11
C VAL A 354 19.71 16.43 -16.52
N ASN A 355 20.55 16.05 -17.47
CA ASN A 355 20.16 15.90 -18.86
C ASN A 355 19.11 14.78 -19.06
N ASP A 356 19.21 13.68 -18.33
CA ASP A 356 18.22 12.59 -18.38
C ASP A 356 16.85 13.10 -17.96
N VAL A 357 16.78 13.87 -16.88
CA VAL A 357 15.54 14.46 -16.38
C VAL A 357 15.03 15.53 -17.33
N ALA A 358 15.89 16.41 -17.77
CA ALA A 358 15.56 17.55 -18.67
C ALA A 358 15.01 17.06 -20.01
N MET A 359 15.55 15.97 -20.59
CA MET A 359 15.04 15.40 -21.84
C MET A 359 13.60 14.88 -21.67
N VAL A 360 13.30 14.20 -20.58
CA VAL A 360 11.96 13.71 -20.28
C VAL A 360 11.00 14.87 -20.10
N VAL A 361 11.38 15.91 -19.34
CA VAL A 361 10.55 17.11 -19.13
C VAL A 361 10.23 17.78 -20.46
N LYS A 362 11.23 18.01 -21.33
CA LYS A 362 11.01 18.60 -22.65
C LYS A 362 10.06 17.79 -23.54
N ALA A 363 10.21 16.47 -23.53
CA ALA A 363 9.35 15.59 -24.30
C ALA A 363 7.87 15.69 -23.88
N LEU A 364 7.61 15.86 -22.58
CA LEU A 364 6.25 15.91 -22.04
C LEU A 364 5.61 17.31 -22.16
N VAL A 365 6.38 18.38 -22.16
CA VAL A 365 5.86 19.76 -22.30
C VAL A 365 5.42 20.06 -23.74
N HIS A 366 5.98 19.35 -24.72
CA HIS A 366 5.67 19.56 -26.15
C HIS A 366 4.59 18.60 -26.69
N THR A 367 3.99 17.76 -25.83
CA THR A 367 2.84 16.89 -26.15
C THR A 367 1.55 17.47 -25.60
#